data_87af500dd06c8343573ca7277a313f75
#
_entry.id   87af500dd06c8343573ca7277a313f75
#
_cell.length_a   1.000
_cell.length_b   1.000
_cell.length_c   1.000
_cell.angle_alpha   90.00
_cell.angle_beta   90.00
_cell.angle_gamma   90.00
#
_symmetry.space_group_name_H-M   'P 1'
#
loop_
_entity.id
_entity.type
_entity.pdbx_description
1 polymer ?
#
loop_
_entity_poly.entity_id
_entity_poly.type
_entity_poly.pdbx_seq_one_letter_code
_entity_poly.pdbx_strand_id
1 'polypeptide(L)'
;HYNALTPLYSYQGEEMQITASVPYADNLKNQETINAGGFVVGREKEVRTILECLERSENKGILIVGESGIGKSSIINAFVKDICENEDEMLKQISIVGLNTAKLLASTSSETEIAQKVVNLMHKLNQLEQAVLVIDDLQVLLENSASGKASMLVNILSAQISEGAANLVLTLTNDSYRKNIEKHPIEGRLDIIKIGELDTTTLESAIQLHKKRIENYYELRISDACIKDSIALSKRYFKERSL
;
A
#
# COMPACT_ATOMS: atom_id res chain seq x y z
N HIS A 1 -22.01 -1.95 35.54
CA HIS A 1 -22.11 -2.51 34.17
C HIS A 1 -22.20 -1.39 33.12
N TYR A 2 -21.18 -0.51 33.04
CA TYR A 2 -21.10 0.52 31.99
C TYR A 2 -19.64 0.89 31.77
N ASN A 3 -18.78 0.00 31.28
CA ASN A 3 -17.38 0.38 31.00
C ASN A 3 -16.71 -0.46 29.89
N ALA A 4 -17.47 -1.13 29.03
CA ALA A 4 -16.85 -1.94 27.98
C ALA A 4 -17.07 -1.44 26.54
N LEU A 5 -17.74 -0.28 26.34
CA LEU A 5 -18.07 0.24 24.99
C LEU A 5 -17.32 1.54 24.63
N THR A 6 -16.55 2.09 25.54
CA THR A 6 -15.87 3.38 25.34
C THR A 6 -14.58 3.32 24.50
N PRO A 7 -13.81 2.23 24.41
CA PRO A 7 -12.58 2.23 23.63
C PRO A 7 -12.80 2.23 22.10
N LEU A 8 -13.77 1.46 21.61
CA LEU A 8 -13.98 1.29 20.16
C LEU A 8 -14.39 2.58 19.42
N TYR A 9 -15.14 3.44 20.08
CA TYR A 9 -15.56 4.73 19.49
C TYR A 9 -14.48 5.81 19.52
N SER A 10 -13.49 5.73 20.42
CA SER A 10 -12.42 6.73 20.54
C SER A 10 -11.39 6.58 19.40
N TYR A 11 -11.00 5.36 19.04
CA TYR A 11 -9.98 5.10 18.03
C TYR A 11 -10.42 5.50 16.61
N GLN A 12 -11.65 5.14 16.20
CA GLN A 12 -12.19 5.60 14.90
C GLN A 12 -12.32 7.13 14.84
N GLY A 13 -12.55 7.78 15.97
CA GLY A 13 -12.63 9.24 16.06
C GLY A 13 -11.29 9.93 15.83
N GLU A 14 -10.20 9.42 16.37
CA GLU A 14 -8.84 10.00 16.26
C GLU A 14 -8.27 9.86 14.85
N GLU A 15 -8.42 8.69 14.20
CA GLU A 15 -8.04 8.46 12.81
C GLU A 15 -8.80 9.42 11.87
N MET A 16 -10.11 9.58 12.07
CA MET A 16 -10.92 10.54 11.31
C MET A 16 -10.47 11.99 11.56
N GLN A 17 -10.05 12.36 12.76
CA GLN A 17 -9.53 13.69 13.05
C GLN A 17 -8.21 13.97 12.33
N ILE A 18 -7.29 12.99 12.27
CA ILE A 18 -6.02 13.14 11.54
C ILE A 18 -6.30 13.35 10.07
N THR A 19 -7.09 12.48 9.44
CA THR A 19 -7.37 12.57 8.00
C THR A 19 -8.18 13.83 7.65
N ALA A 20 -9.05 14.30 8.52
CA ALA A 20 -9.76 15.57 8.35
C ALA A 20 -8.84 16.80 8.48
N SER A 21 -7.79 16.71 9.32
CA SER A 21 -6.84 17.81 9.56
C SER A 21 -5.68 17.86 8.57
N VAL A 22 -5.46 16.80 7.79
CA VAL A 22 -4.33 16.65 6.86
C VAL A 22 -4.86 16.37 5.46
N PRO A 23 -4.93 17.37 4.56
CA PRO A 23 -5.58 17.25 3.25
C PRO A 23 -4.99 16.19 2.31
N TYR A 24 -3.74 15.78 2.56
CA TYR A 24 -3.01 14.75 1.79
C TYR A 24 -2.95 13.40 2.49
N ALA A 25 -3.75 13.18 3.53
CA ALA A 25 -3.93 11.91 4.21
C ALA A 25 -5.33 11.37 3.95
N ASP A 26 -5.42 10.13 3.49
CA ASP A 26 -6.68 9.44 3.23
C ASP A 26 -6.83 8.25 4.21
N ASN A 27 -8.04 8.06 4.77
CA ASN A 27 -8.34 6.87 5.57
C ASN A 27 -8.58 5.68 4.63
N LEU A 28 -7.71 4.69 4.67
CA LEU A 28 -7.80 3.51 3.79
C LEU A 28 -8.85 2.49 4.26
N LYS A 29 -9.30 2.55 5.50
CA LYS A 29 -10.37 1.68 6.04
C LYS A 29 -11.77 2.16 5.70
N ASN A 30 -11.89 3.20 4.93
CA ASN A 30 -13.17 3.70 4.46
C ASN A 30 -13.82 2.69 3.48
N GLN A 31 -15.14 2.53 3.58
CA GLN A 31 -15.92 1.55 2.79
C GLN A 31 -15.74 1.71 1.28
N GLU A 32 -15.56 2.94 0.79
CA GLU A 32 -15.33 3.19 -0.63
C GLU A 32 -13.99 2.63 -1.09
N THR A 33 -12.94 2.78 -0.29
CA THR A 33 -11.60 2.23 -0.57
C THR A 33 -11.61 0.71 -0.52
N ILE A 34 -12.26 0.11 0.48
CA ILE A 34 -12.38 -1.34 0.62
C ILE A 34 -13.16 -1.94 -0.56
N ASN A 35 -14.27 -1.31 -0.97
CA ASN A 35 -15.08 -1.77 -2.10
C ASN A 35 -14.38 -1.60 -3.46
N ALA A 36 -13.55 -0.56 -3.61
CA ALA A 36 -12.75 -0.33 -4.81
C ALA A 36 -11.61 -1.37 -4.95
N GLY A 37 -11.15 -1.95 -3.84
CA GLY A 37 -10.01 -2.86 -3.78
C GLY A 37 -10.17 -4.21 -4.48
N GLY A 38 -11.37 -4.58 -4.92
CA GLY A 38 -11.62 -5.82 -5.67
C GLY A 38 -11.18 -7.10 -4.94
N PHE A 39 -11.32 -8.24 -5.61
CA PHE A 39 -10.75 -9.52 -5.14
C PHE A 39 -9.31 -9.62 -5.67
N VAL A 40 -8.36 -9.81 -4.78
CA VAL A 40 -6.96 -10.09 -5.13
C VAL A 40 -6.76 -11.60 -5.03
N VAL A 41 -6.37 -12.22 -6.14
CA VAL A 41 -6.15 -13.66 -6.25
C VAL A 41 -4.67 -13.91 -6.50
N GLY A 42 -4.10 -14.88 -5.78
CA GLY A 42 -2.71 -15.31 -5.97
C GLY A 42 -1.68 -14.38 -5.31
N ARG A 43 -2.11 -13.53 -4.38
CA ARG A 43 -1.25 -12.64 -3.58
C ARG A 43 -1.46 -12.82 -2.07
N GLU A 44 -2.09 -13.91 -1.69
CA GLU A 44 -2.41 -14.22 -0.29
C GLU A 44 -1.15 -14.38 0.56
N LYS A 45 -0.05 -14.84 -0.04
CA LYS A 45 1.25 -14.96 0.64
C LYS A 45 1.84 -13.59 0.96
N GLU A 46 1.81 -12.69 0.00
CA GLU A 46 2.32 -11.33 0.17
C GLU A 46 1.52 -10.57 1.23
N VAL A 47 0.19 -10.67 1.22
CA VAL A 47 -0.69 -10.07 2.24
C VAL A 47 -0.38 -10.64 3.62
N ARG A 48 -0.27 -11.97 3.74
CA ARG A 48 0.10 -12.63 5.01
C ARG A 48 1.45 -12.16 5.50
N THR A 49 2.45 -12.05 4.63
CA THR A 49 3.78 -11.56 4.99
C THR A 49 3.72 -10.13 5.55
N ILE A 50 2.88 -9.26 4.97
CA ILE A 50 2.68 -7.89 5.51
C ILE A 50 2.12 -7.96 6.93
N LEU A 51 1.10 -8.77 7.18
CA LEU A 51 0.51 -8.94 8.51
C LEU A 51 1.54 -9.48 9.52
N GLU A 52 2.26 -10.53 9.16
CA GLU A 52 3.32 -11.11 9.99
C GLU A 52 4.44 -10.10 10.32
N CYS A 53 4.78 -9.21 9.38
CA CYS A 53 5.76 -8.14 9.61
C CYS A 53 5.23 -7.09 10.60
N LEU A 54 3.94 -6.75 10.54
CA LEU A 54 3.33 -5.79 11.47
C LEU A 54 3.20 -6.33 12.89
N GLU A 55 3.02 -7.65 13.05
CA GLU A 55 2.94 -8.31 14.36
C GLU A 55 4.32 -8.40 15.07
N ARG A 56 5.41 -8.27 14.32
CA ARG A 56 6.76 -8.29 14.89
C ARG A 56 7.03 -6.99 15.66
N SER A 57 7.58 -7.14 16.86
CA SER A 57 7.97 -6.00 17.72
C SER A 57 9.20 -5.22 17.20
N GLU A 58 9.75 -5.59 16.06
CA GLU A 58 10.90 -4.92 15.48
C GLU A 58 10.43 -3.70 14.66
N ASN A 59 11.05 -2.55 14.90
CA ASN A 59 10.80 -1.30 14.17
C ASN A 59 11.36 -1.39 12.75
N LYS A 60 10.63 -2.07 11.87
CA LYS A 60 10.95 -2.19 10.45
C LYS A 60 9.80 -1.68 9.60
N GLY A 61 10.14 -1.00 8.51
CA GLY A 61 9.17 -0.70 7.47
C GLY A 61 9.01 -1.89 6.52
N ILE A 62 7.92 -1.93 5.81
CA ILE A 62 7.63 -2.93 4.78
C ILE A 62 7.75 -2.26 3.42
N LEU A 63 8.51 -2.86 2.51
CA LEU A 63 8.68 -2.36 1.15
C LEU A 63 8.26 -3.42 0.12
N ILE A 64 7.20 -3.12 -0.61
CA ILE A 64 6.72 -3.95 -1.72
C ILE A 64 7.39 -3.47 -3.01
N VAL A 65 8.16 -4.33 -3.66
CA VAL A 65 8.92 -4.03 -4.87
C VAL A 65 8.43 -4.89 -6.04
N GLY A 66 8.15 -4.26 -7.16
CA GLY A 66 7.73 -4.98 -8.38
C GLY A 66 7.52 -4.04 -9.55
N GLU A 67 7.38 -4.60 -10.74
CA GLU A 67 7.17 -3.83 -11.97
C GLU A 67 5.93 -2.94 -11.91
N SER A 68 5.89 -1.93 -12.77
CA SER A 68 4.69 -1.09 -12.90
C SER A 68 3.51 -1.93 -13.40
N GLY A 69 2.36 -1.78 -12.74
CA GLY A 69 1.14 -2.52 -13.10
C GLY A 69 1.04 -3.95 -12.55
N ILE A 70 2.05 -4.46 -11.83
CA ILE A 70 2.06 -5.84 -11.30
C ILE A 70 1.07 -6.13 -10.17
N GLY A 71 0.35 -5.10 -9.71
CA GLY A 71 -0.65 -5.24 -8.65
C GLY A 71 -0.18 -4.87 -7.24
N LYS A 72 0.84 -4.00 -7.08
CA LYS A 72 1.30 -3.51 -5.76
C LYS A 72 0.16 -2.86 -4.96
N SER A 73 -0.57 -1.94 -5.57
CA SER A 73 -1.73 -1.28 -4.94
C SER A 73 -2.86 -2.27 -4.62
N SER A 74 -3.02 -3.31 -5.44
CA SER A 74 -4.00 -4.37 -5.17
C SER A 74 -3.64 -5.15 -3.90
N ILE A 75 -2.35 -5.42 -3.66
CA ILE A 75 -1.88 -6.07 -2.43
C ILE A 75 -2.16 -5.19 -1.21
N ILE A 76 -1.92 -3.86 -1.30
CA ILE A 76 -2.27 -2.92 -0.24
C ILE A 76 -3.77 -2.97 0.05
N ASN A 77 -4.61 -2.91 -0.98
CA ASN A 77 -6.06 -2.96 -0.80
C ASN A 77 -6.54 -4.28 -0.19
N ALA A 78 -5.92 -5.42 -0.59
CA ALA A 78 -6.22 -6.71 0.00
C ALA A 78 -5.79 -6.78 1.48
N PHE A 79 -4.64 -6.24 1.82
CA PHE A 79 -4.15 -6.11 3.19
C PHE A 79 -5.10 -5.28 4.06
N VAL A 80 -5.52 -4.10 3.58
CA VAL A 80 -6.49 -3.25 4.30
C VAL A 80 -7.81 -3.98 4.51
N LYS A 81 -8.30 -4.67 3.47
CA LYS A 81 -9.53 -5.46 3.54
C LYS A 81 -9.41 -6.59 4.56
N ASP A 82 -8.30 -7.32 4.55
CA ASP A 82 -8.06 -8.43 5.47
C ASP A 82 -8.06 -7.95 6.94
N ILE A 83 -7.43 -6.82 7.23
CA ILE A 83 -7.51 -6.19 8.56
C ILE A 83 -8.96 -5.81 8.93
N CYS A 84 -9.73 -5.26 8.02
CA CYS A 84 -11.11 -4.86 8.31
C CYS A 84 -12.06 -6.05 8.53
N GLU A 85 -11.84 -7.15 7.82
CA GLU A 85 -12.67 -8.36 7.87
C GLU A 85 -12.13 -9.41 8.87
N ASN A 86 -10.95 -9.17 9.48
CA ASN A 86 -10.31 -10.09 10.43
C ASN A 86 -11.20 -10.33 11.66
N GLU A 87 -11.08 -11.51 12.26
CA GLU A 87 -11.78 -11.85 13.52
C GLU A 87 -11.05 -11.25 14.75
N ASP A 88 -9.76 -10.95 14.64
CA ASP A 88 -8.96 -10.34 15.70
C ASP A 88 -9.29 -8.86 15.87
N GLU A 89 -9.89 -8.53 17.00
CA GLU A 89 -10.24 -7.16 17.35
C GLU A 89 -9.03 -6.23 17.52
N MET A 90 -7.85 -6.78 17.85
CA MET A 90 -6.62 -5.98 17.95
C MET A 90 -6.16 -5.51 16.57
N LEU A 91 -6.24 -6.37 15.56
CA LEU A 91 -5.92 -5.97 14.19
C LEU A 91 -6.90 -4.93 13.66
N LYS A 92 -8.17 -5.03 13.99
CA LYS A 92 -9.17 -4.03 13.60
C LYS A 92 -8.93 -2.64 14.22
N GLN A 93 -8.20 -2.54 15.31
CA GLN A 93 -7.88 -1.27 15.95
C GLN A 93 -6.73 -0.53 15.26
N ILE A 94 -5.94 -1.21 14.42
CA ILE A 94 -4.84 -0.59 13.67
C ILE A 94 -5.41 0.51 12.77
N SER A 95 -4.93 1.74 12.94
CA SER A 95 -5.26 2.87 12.06
C SER A 95 -4.44 2.78 10.77
N ILE A 96 -5.07 2.76 9.60
CA ILE A 96 -4.37 2.68 8.32
C ILE A 96 -4.61 3.95 7.51
N VAL A 97 -3.56 4.76 7.40
CA VAL A 97 -3.60 6.04 6.70
C VAL A 97 -2.75 5.98 5.44
N GLY A 98 -3.35 6.33 4.31
CA GLY A 98 -2.66 6.46 3.03
C GLY A 98 -2.15 7.87 2.79
N LEU A 99 -0.92 8.01 2.33
CA LEU A 99 -0.40 9.27 1.83
C LEU A 99 -0.84 9.48 0.38
N ASN A 100 -1.64 10.50 0.15
CA ASN A 100 -2.03 10.89 -1.20
C ASN A 100 -0.92 11.72 -1.84
N THR A 101 -0.09 11.06 -2.63
CA THR A 101 1.10 11.66 -3.26
C THR A 101 0.72 12.81 -4.21
N ALA A 102 -0.39 12.70 -4.93
CA ALA A 102 -0.86 13.75 -5.83
C ALA A 102 -1.29 15.01 -5.08
N LYS A 103 -2.11 14.87 -4.03
CA LYS A 103 -2.51 16.00 -3.17
C LYS A 103 -1.31 16.64 -2.47
N LEU A 104 -0.35 15.81 -2.03
CA LEU A 104 0.88 16.28 -1.39
C LEU A 104 1.69 17.14 -2.37
N LEU A 105 1.98 16.64 -3.56
CA LEU A 105 2.73 17.34 -4.60
C LEU A 105 2.03 18.62 -5.06
N ALA A 106 0.72 18.61 -5.23
CA ALA A 106 -0.04 19.79 -5.59
C ALA A 106 0.01 20.91 -4.54
N SER A 107 0.31 20.55 -3.29
CA SER A 107 0.36 21.49 -2.15
C SER A 107 1.79 21.87 -1.73
N THR A 108 2.83 21.44 -2.47
CA THR A 108 4.24 21.65 -2.12
C THR A 108 5.03 22.21 -3.30
N SER A 109 6.03 23.03 -3.00
CA SER A 109 6.90 23.66 -3.98
C SER A 109 8.34 23.16 -3.95
N SER A 110 8.71 22.39 -2.92
CA SER A 110 10.09 21.91 -2.70
C SER A 110 10.14 20.54 -2.02
N GLU A 111 11.27 19.85 -2.21
CA GLU A 111 11.54 18.55 -1.54
C GLU A 111 11.53 18.70 -0.01
N THR A 112 12.07 19.80 0.52
CA THR A 112 12.06 20.10 1.95
C THR A 112 10.64 20.21 2.51
N GLU A 113 9.74 20.81 1.77
CA GLU A 113 8.34 20.95 2.16
C GLU A 113 7.60 19.61 2.13
N ILE A 114 7.88 18.78 1.12
CA ILE A 114 7.38 17.39 1.05
C ILE A 114 7.83 16.62 2.29
N ALA A 115 9.13 16.63 2.57
CA ALA A 115 9.73 15.96 3.70
C ALA A 115 9.12 16.43 5.04
N GLN A 116 8.95 17.73 5.22
CA GLN A 116 8.35 18.30 6.43
C GLN A 116 6.89 17.85 6.61
N LYS A 117 6.11 17.83 5.55
CA LYS A 117 4.71 17.36 5.59
C LYS A 117 4.60 15.89 5.93
N VAL A 118 5.50 15.04 5.39
CA VAL A 118 5.56 13.62 5.74
C VAL A 118 5.93 13.43 7.21
N VAL A 119 6.94 14.13 7.70
CA VAL A 119 7.33 14.10 9.14
C VAL A 119 6.16 14.52 10.02
N ASN A 120 5.48 15.63 9.69
CA ASN A 120 4.34 16.11 10.47
C ASN A 120 3.18 15.08 10.50
N LEU A 121 2.93 14.38 9.39
CA LEU A 121 1.94 13.31 9.36
C LEU A 121 2.36 12.16 10.26
N MET A 122 3.63 11.73 10.18
CA MET A 122 4.15 10.63 11.02
C MET A 122 4.08 10.98 12.50
N HIS A 123 4.42 12.21 12.88
CA HIS A 123 4.27 12.66 14.28
C HIS A 123 2.82 12.59 14.78
N LYS A 124 1.85 12.93 13.94
CA LYS A 124 0.44 12.77 14.30
C LYS A 124 0.04 11.31 14.45
N LEU A 125 0.52 10.44 13.55
CA LEU A 125 0.25 9.00 13.61
C LEU A 125 0.88 8.34 14.85
N ASN A 126 2.04 8.81 15.29
CA ASN A 126 2.70 8.32 16.51
C ASN A 126 1.93 8.62 17.81
N GLN A 127 0.92 9.48 17.75
CA GLN A 127 0.02 9.70 18.89
C GLN A 127 -1.05 8.60 19.01
N LEU A 128 -1.24 7.81 17.96
CA LEU A 128 -2.12 6.65 17.96
C LEU A 128 -1.38 5.43 18.51
N GLU A 129 -2.07 4.56 19.24
CA GLU A 129 -1.44 3.36 19.82
C GLU A 129 -0.89 2.40 18.75
N GLN A 130 -1.62 2.25 17.64
CA GLN A 130 -1.20 1.44 16.51
C GLN A 130 -1.59 2.15 15.21
N ALA A 131 -0.59 2.56 14.44
CA ALA A 131 -0.82 3.21 13.17
C ALA A 131 0.11 2.66 12.09
N VAL A 132 -0.42 2.58 10.88
CA VAL A 132 0.31 2.22 9.66
C VAL A 132 0.18 3.36 8.66
N LEU A 133 1.30 3.90 8.21
CA LEU A 133 1.36 4.83 7.10
C LEU A 133 1.66 4.07 5.81
N VAL A 134 0.75 4.14 4.87
CA VAL A 134 0.91 3.56 3.53
C VAL A 134 1.33 4.66 2.56
N ILE A 135 2.46 4.46 1.88
CA ILE A 135 2.90 5.33 0.77
C ILE A 135 2.94 4.46 -0.49
N ASP A 136 1.83 4.49 -1.22
CA ASP A 136 1.77 3.84 -2.53
C ASP A 136 2.46 4.71 -3.56
N ASP A 137 3.21 4.07 -4.48
CA ASP A 137 4.00 4.75 -5.51
C ASP A 137 4.99 5.80 -4.96
N LEU A 138 5.80 5.42 -3.95
CA LEU A 138 6.84 6.29 -3.37
C LEU A 138 7.78 6.87 -4.44
N GLN A 139 8.00 6.18 -5.58
CA GLN A 139 8.81 6.69 -6.70
C GLN A 139 8.36 8.06 -7.19
N VAL A 140 7.06 8.35 -7.15
CA VAL A 140 6.52 9.65 -7.59
C VAL A 140 7.08 10.80 -6.74
N LEU A 141 7.30 10.57 -5.45
CA LEU A 141 7.91 11.55 -4.55
C LEU A 141 9.44 11.63 -4.75
N LEU A 142 10.08 10.49 -5.05
CA LEU A 142 11.54 10.42 -5.24
C LEU A 142 11.97 11.04 -6.58
N GLU A 143 11.17 10.90 -7.63
CA GLU A 143 11.47 11.45 -8.97
C GLU A 143 11.29 12.97 -9.03
N ASN A 144 10.43 13.54 -8.20
CA ASN A 144 10.27 14.99 -8.07
C ASN A 144 11.37 15.66 -7.25
N SER A 145 12.35 14.90 -6.75
CA SER A 145 13.50 15.42 -6.00
C SER A 145 14.59 15.84 -6.98
N ALA A 146 14.89 17.14 -7.04
CA ALA A 146 15.79 17.77 -8.01
C ALA A 146 17.28 17.42 -7.86
N SER A 147 17.68 16.67 -6.86
CA SER A 147 19.08 16.35 -6.59
C SER A 147 19.32 14.84 -6.63
N GLY A 148 20.18 14.37 -7.56
CA GLY A 148 20.58 12.97 -7.73
C GLY A 148 21.37 12.35 -6.56
N LYS A 149 21.13 12.79 -5.33
CA LYS A 149 21.59 12.17 -4.07
C LYS A 149 20.38 11.47 -3.45
N ALA A 150 20.64 10.38 -2.72
CA ALA A 150 19.64 9.69 -1.93
C ALA A 150 18.69 10.71 -1.30
N SER A 151 17.43 10.71 -1.71
CA SER A 151 16.55 11.83 -1.48
C SER A 151 16.45 12.11 0.02
N MET A 152 16.35 13.37 0.40
CA MET A 152 16.12 13.79 1.79
C MET A 152 14.98 12.99 2.42
N LEU A 153 13.96 12.67 1.62
CA LEU A 153 12.83 11.85 2.05
C LEU A 153 13.24 10.44 2.50
N VAL A 154 14.13 9.75 1.76
CA VAL A 154 14.62 8.41 2.14
C VAL A 154 15.35 8.45 3.48
N ASN A 155 16.19 9.47 3.69
CA ASN A 155 16.88 9.66 4.98
C ASN A 155 15.90 9.90 6.12
N ILE A 156 14.87 10.70 5.90
CA ILE A 156 13.82 10.97 6.89
C ILE A 156 13.04 9.70 7.20
N LEU A 157 12.58 8.95 6.20
CA LEU A 157 11.89 7.68 6.41
C LEU A 157 12.78 6.70 7.20
N SER A 158 14.09 6.65 6.88
CA SER A 158 15.05 5.84 7.61
C SER A 158 15.18 6.23 9.09
N ALA A 159 15.20 7.52 9.39
CA ALA A 159 15.23 8.02 10.77
C ALA A 159 13.94 7.67 11.51
N GLN A 160 12.79 7.90 10.89
CA GLN A 160 11.48 7.62 11.49
C GLN A 160 11.27 6.14 11.82
N ILE A 161 11.71 5.23 10.92
CA ILE A 161 11.71 3.78 11.19
C ILE A 161 12.58 3.47 12.43
N SER A 162 13.74 4.12 12.55
CA SER A 162 14.66 3.88 13.68
C SER A 162 14.14 4.39 15.02
N GLU A 163 13.34 5.44 15.00
CA GLU A 163 12.72 6.04 16.17
C GLU A 163 11.51 5.25 16.67
N GLY A 164 11.13 4.19 15.96
CA GLY A 164 9.93 3.41 16.29
C GLY A 164 8.63 4.17 16.06
N ALA A 165 8.67 5.09 15.10
CA ALA A 165 7.49 5.77 14.59
C ALA A 165 6.49 4.77 14.01
N ALA A 166 5.30 5.23 13.61
CA ALA A 166 4.27 4.41 12.99
C ALA A 166 4.83 3.46 11.93
N ASN A 167 4.29 2.25 11.86
CA ASN A 167 4.70 1.27 10.85
C ASN A 167 4.53 1.84 9.45
N LEU A 168 5.48 1.55 8.57
CA LEU A 168 5.48 2.03 7.18
C LEU A 168 5.23 0.87 6.23
N VAL A 169 4.30 1.06 5.29
CA VAL A 169 4.13 0.19 4.12
C VAL A 169 4.36 1.02 2.87
N LEU A 170 5.40 0.69 2.13
CA LEU A 170 5.88 1.45 0.98
C LEU A 170 5.78 0.59 -0.28
N THR A 171 5.52 1.21 -1.43
CA THR A 171 5.66 0.51 -2.72
C THR A 171 6.63 1.24 -3.63
N LEU A 172 7.43 0.46 -4.38
CA LEU A 172 8.37 0.96 -5.39
C LEU A 172 8.39 0.06 -6.64
N THR A 173 8.80 0.64 -7.76
CA THR A 173 9.21 -0.14 -8.92
C THR A 173 10.60 -0.75 -8.70
N ASN A 174 10.95 -1.80 -9.46
CA ASN A 174 12.28 -2.42 -9.41
C ASN A 174 13.39 -1.40 -9.70
N ASP A 175 13.19 -0.53 -10.69
CA ASP A 175 14.18 0.48 -11.06
C ASP A 175 14.36 1.55 -9.99
N SER A 176 13.25 2.02 -9.41
CA SER A 176 13.30 3.00 -8.33
C SER A 176 13.94 2.41 -7.06
N TYR A 177 13.66 1.15 -6.74
CA TYR A 177 14.32 0.42 -5.65
C TYR A 177 15.85 0.38 -5.85
N ARG A 178 16.32 -0.07 -7.02
CA ARG A 178 17.76 -0.14 -7.34
C ARG A 178 18.44 1.23 -7.24
N LYS A 179 17.77 2.26 -7.69
CA LYS A 179 18.30 3.61 -7.74
C LYS A 179 18.38 4.30 -6.37
N ASN A 180 17.39 4.09 -5.51
CA ASN A 180 17.20 4.91 -4.32
C ASN A 180 17.34 4.15 -2.99
N ILE A 181 17.11 2.83 -2.96
CA ILE A 181 17.04 2.03 -1.74
C ILE A 181 18.17 0.99 -1.67
N GLU A 182 18.43 0.32 -2.78
CA GLU A 182 19.49 -0.70 -2.85
C GLU A 182 20.84 -0.09 -2.41
N LYS A 183 21.53 -0.74 -1.47
CA LYS A 183 22.78 -0.28 -0.84
C LYS A 183 22.64 0.99 0.03
N HIS A 184 21.46 1.54 0.19
CA HIS A 184 21.22 2.61 1.13
C HIS A 184 21.01 2.04 2.56
N PRO A 185 21.42 2.73 3.64
CA PRO A 185 21.27 2.22 5.02
C PRO A 185 19.84 1.87 5.43
N ILE A 186 18.83 2.46 4.78
CA ILE A 186 17.41 2.15 5.02
C ILE A 186 17.07 0.70 4.62
N GLU A 187 17.78 0.11 3.65
CA GLU A 187 17.50 -1.24 3.17
C GLU A 187 17.50 -2.27 4.30
N GLY A 188 18.46 -2.18 5.22
CA GLY A 188 18.55 -3.06 6.38
C GLY A 188 17.43 -2.89 7.42
N ARG A 189 16.60 -1.84 7.27
CA ARG A 189 15.47 -1.51 8.14
C ARG A 189 14.12 -1.77 7.49
N LEU A 190 14.13 -2.37 6.30
CA LEU A 190 12.94 -2.70 5.53
C LEU A 190 12.82 -4.22 5.35
N ASP A 191 11.65 -4.74 5.61
CA ASP A 191 11.27 -6.07 5.15
C ASP A 191 10.82 -5.96 3.69
N ILE A 192 11.63 -6.51 2.77
CA ILE A 192 11.44 -6.33 1.33
C ILE A 192 10.66 -7.50 0.75
N ILE A 193 9.47 -7.21 0.23
CA ILE A 193 8.60 -8.16 -0.45
C ILE A 193 8.71 -7.91 -1.95
N LYS A 194 9.45 -8.78 -2.66
CA LYS A 194 9.56 -8.71 -4.11
C LYS A 194 8.43 -9.49 -4.76
N ILE A 195 7.66 -8.81 -5.60
CA ILE A 195 6.54 -9.42 -6.32
C ILE A 195 6.88 -9.59 -7.79
N GLY A 196 6.58 -10.77 -8.30
CA GLY A 196 6.72 -11.14 -9.71
C GLY A 196 5.38 -11.32 -10.38
N GLU A 197 5.38 -11.63 -11.68
CA GLU A 197 4.17 -11.96 -12.42
C GLU A 197 3.49 -13.21 -11.83
N LEU A 198 2.17 -13.22 -11.90
CA LEU A 198 1.39 -14.39 -11.56
C LEU A 198 1.64 -15.50 -12.60
N ASP A 199 1.67 -16.74 -12.14
CA ASP A 199 1.66 -17.86 -13.08
C ASP A 199 0.34 -17.89 -13.87
N THR A 200 0.35 -18.57 -15.03
CA THR A 200 -0.78 -18.56 -15.95
C THR A 200 -2.05 -19.13 -15.32
N THR A 201 -1.94 -20.12 -14.45
CA THR A 201 -3.09 -20.77 -13.79
C THR A 201 -3.74 -19.85 -12.76
N THR A 202 -2.94 -19.15 -11.98
CA THR A 202 -3.40 -18.15 -11.03
C THR A 202 -4.02 -16.94 -11.73
N LEU A 203 -3.42 -16.51 -12.85
CA LEU A 203 -3.95 -15.43 -13.68
C LEU A 203 -5.30 -15.82 -14.31
N GLU A 204 -5.45 -17.05 -14.84
CA GLU A 204 -6.73 -17.55 -15.33
C GLU A 204 -7.80 -17.53 -14.23
N SER A 205 -7.45 -17.96 -13.00
CA SER A 205 -8.35 -17.95 -11.85
C SER A 205 -8.77 -16.54 -11.46
N ALA A 206 -7.85 -15.58 -11.46
CA ALA A 206 -8.13 -14.18 -11.21
C ALA A 206 -9.11 -13.60 -12.25
N ILE A 207 -8.88 -13.88 -13.53
CA ILE A 207 -9.77 -13.41 -14.60
C ILE A 207 -11.16 -14.05 -14.50
N GLN A 208 -11.25 -15.33 -14.12
CA GLN A 208 -12.53 -16.01 -13.93
C GLN A 208 -13.38 -15.37 -12.83
N LEU A 209 -12.79 -14.87 -11.76
CA LEU A 209 -13.51 -14.12 -10.71
C LEU A 209 -14.06 -12.80 -11.24
N HIS A 210 -13.30 -12.09 -12.06
CA HIS A 210 -13.76 -10.85 -12.67
C HIS A 210 -14.75 -11.06 -13.82
N LYS A 211 -14.72 -12.23 -14.47
CA LYS A 211 -15.58 -12.60 -15.60
C LYS A 211 -17.05 -12.33 -15.31
N LYS A 212 -17.55 -12.86 -14.18
CA LYS A 212 -18.97 -12.71 -13.81
C LYS A 212 -19.38 -11.25 -13.68
N ARG A 213 -18.50 -10.41 -13.13
CA ARG A 213 -18.77 -8.96 -12.98
C ARG A 213 -18.84 -8.29 -14.35
N ILE A 214 -17.92 -8.61 -15.24
CA ILE A 214 -17.87 -8.08 -16.62
C ILE A 214 -19.08 -8.54 -17.40
N GLU A 215 -19.42 -9.85 -17.35
CA GLU A 215 -20.58 -10.42 -18.01
C GLU A 215 -21.89 -9.75 -17.55
N ASN A 216 -22.06 -9.53 -16.26
CA ASN A 216 -23.24 -8.87 -15.70
C ASN A 216 -23.31 -7.38 -16.08
N TYR A 217 -22.18 -6.68 -16.12
CA TYR A 217 -22.16 -5.24 -16.42
C TYR A 217 -22.45 -4.95 -17.90
N TYR A 218 -21.89 -5.81 -18.81
CA TYR A 218 -22.03 -5.62 -20.25
C TYR A 218 -23.11 -6.50 -20.88
N GLU A 219 -23.83 -7.29 -20.09
CA GLU A 219 -24.89 -8.21 -20.54
C GLU A 219 -24.41 -9.18 -21.65
N LEU A 220 -23.15 -9.66 -21.54
CA LEU A 220 -22.55 -10.56 -22.50
C LEU A 220 -22.00 -11.83 -21.82
N ARG A 221 -21.62 -12.82 -22.61
CA ARG A 221 -20.93 -14.03 -22.13
C ARG A 221 -19.51 -14.09 -22.67
N ILE A 222 -18.56 -14.40 -21.79
CA ILE A 222 -17.14 -14.57 -22.11
C ILE A 222 -16.83 -16.07 -22.10
N SER A 223 -16.36 -16.65 -23.20
CA SER A 223 -15.94 -18.04 -23.24
C SER A 223 -14.56 -18.23 -22.58
N ASP A 224 -14.29 -19.44 -22.09
CA ASP A 224 -12.99 -19.75 -21.51
C ASP A 224 -11.87 -19.73 -22.56
N ALA A 225 -12.20 -20.02 -23.83
CA ALA A 225 -11.28 -19.85 -24.95
C ALA A 225 -10.86 -18.38 -25.10
N CYS A 226 -11.81 -17.44 -25.00
CA CYS A 226 -11.53 -16.01 -25.09
C CYS A 226 -10.57 -15.57 -23.97
N ILE A 227 -10.69 -16.10 -22.75
CA ILE A 227 -9.78 -15.79 -21.64
C ILE A 227 -8.36 -16.28 -21.97
N LYS A 228 -8.22 -17.53 -22.41
CA LYS A 228 -6.92 -18.10 -22.75
C LYS A 228 -6.24 -17.35 -23.90
N ASP A 229 -7.00 -17.02 -24.93
CA ASP A 229 -6.49 -16.25 -26.07
C ASP A 229 -6.09 -14.85 -25.66
N SER A 230 -6.87 -14.19 -24.79
CA SER A 230 -6.54 -12.87 -24.26
C SER A 230 -5.23 -12.88 -23.47
N ILE A 231 -5.00 -13.88 -22.60
CA ILE A 231 -3.75 -14.04 -21.86
C ILE A 231 -2.58 -14.27 -22.82
N ALA A 232 -2.75 -15.15 -23.81
CA ALA A 232 -1.70 -15.45 -24.78
C ALA A 232 -1.33 -14.22 -25.64
N LEU A 233 -2.33 -13.46 -26.07
CA LEU A 233 -2.13 -12.23 -26.84
C LEU A 233 -1.49 -11.14 -25.99
N SER A 234 -1.94 -10.96 -24.75
CA SER A 234 -1.34 -9.96 -23.84
C SER A 234 0.13 -10.26 -23.58
N LYS A 235 0.50 -11.51 -23.29
CA LYS A 235 1.92 -11.92 -23.13
C LYS A 235 2.76 -11.68 -24.39
N ARG A 236 2.14 -11.79 -25.57
CA ARG A 236 2.84 -11.59 -26.84
C ARG A 236 3.06 -10.12 -27.20
N TYR A 237 2.07 -9.28 -26.94
CA TYR A 237 2.04 -7.92 -27.45
C TYR A 237 2.30 -6.83 -26.39
N PHE A 238 2.02 -7.10 -25.12
CA PHE A 238 2.20 -6.12 -24.03
C PHE A 238 3.42 -6.48 -23.15
N LYS A 239 4.61 -6.50 -23.78
CA LYS A 239 5.86 -6.82 -23.08
C LYS A 239 6.32 -5.76 -22.08
N GLU A 240 5.80 -4.54 -22.17
CA GLU A 240 6.17 -3.41 -21.32
C GLU A 240 5.30 -3.25 -20.07
N ARG A 241 4.26 -4.07 -19.94
CA ARG A 241 3.38 -4.09 -18.77
C ARG A 241 3.26 -5.52 -18.24
N SER A 242 3.43 -5.66 -16.93
CA SER A 242 3.12 -6.92 -16.24
C SER A 242 1.64 -7.24 -16.36
N LEU A 243 1.33 -8.52 -16.53
CA LEU A 243 -0.03 -9.06 -16.61
C LEU A 243 -0.58 -9.33 -15.21
#